data_62240b6a1c60e6cb15fe249b12dcc551
#
_entry.id   62240b6a1c60e6cb15fe249b12dcc551
#
_cell.length_a   1.000
_cell.length_b   1.000
_cell.length_c   1.000
_cell.angle_alpha   90.00
_cell.angle_beta   90.00
_cell.angle_gamma   90.00
#
_symmetry.space_group_name_H-M   'P 1'
#
loop_
_entity.id
_entity.type
_entity.pdbx_description
1 polymer ?
#
loop_
_entity_poly.entity_id
_entity_poly.type
_entity_poly.pdbx_seq_one_letter_code
_entity_poly.pdbx_strand_id
1 'polypeptide(L)'
;MNKRKEPVKILLHLIKSRDALPRLLLFHICLTVFLALVIVFYGWIVQFLLDAGGLVSLTSGNLGWIFTSWQGWTILISAMLLLMLCTCTEINARILYCQQVLSGNRKPSFFQCAKEGLKTLPHFLTPAGILIMFWIGIIIPLAGLGTTTTWTSSLRWPEWILAGYKRTPLFYLLYGSVEGAIFILSFLSIYTLHAAILHKQKPWKAVRTSWRMFKTHQKECITETASAIITIFLSIWLAGILTIRIPSHLLNTFLTQHTVQDRVLLGTATMFCLLVCTIIRMLASSALLLELTSIWHWMQKETEIPVRKPGGRFIRRFLLASLAFSLAFGFVAAGYFDEWFPAKSDALIIAHRAGGALGAENTLYDLERAHEQGITAGEIDVQRTKDGYYVVTHDNTFWRTAHDKRYVWDMTLEEIQTQINILPLRQGQPSVTVSTIDQFLAAAKAWNMHLFVELKGYTADKQMADDLARLAQEKNMTDSCTFISLKYSLVDYMETTYPQLETGYIYNMAIGDTPDLNCDCFIVASEAATSAAIYAIQAKGKKIYVWSVNSKKQIEKFLKSDIDGIITDQPVNARKVEEKLERRSDFQRVYDNLTTVIPSFLPLS
;
A
#
# COMPACT_ATOMS: atom_id res chain seq x y z
N MET A 1 1.47 -1.92 -54.98
CA MET A 1 2.04 -0.97 -53.99
C MET A 1 0.90 -0.28 -53.27
N ASN A 2 0.42 -0.85 -52.19
CA ASN A 2 -0.65 -0.25 -51.38
C ASN A 2 -0.05 0.87 -50.52
N LYS A 3 -0.64 2.07 -50.65
CA LYS A 3 -0.31 3.25 -49.85
C LYS A 3 -0.29 2.86 -48.36
N ARG A 4 0.87 2.95 -47.72
CA ARG A 4 0.99 2.95 -46.28
C ARG A 4 -0.04 3.95 -45.70
N LYS A 5 -1.09 3.47 -45.07
CA LYS A 5 -1.91 4.35 -44.25
C LYS A 5 -0.98 4.86 -43.14
N GLU A 6 -0.92 6.17 -42.98
CA GLU A 6 -0.10 6.83 -41.95
C GLU A 6 -0.36 6.18 -40.60
N PRO A 7 0.66 6.04 -39.71
CA PRO A 7 0.47 5.53 -38.36
C PRO A 7 -0.67 6.31 -37.70
N VAL A 8 -1.63 5.57 -37.23
CA VAL A 8 -2.86 6.16 -36.71
C VAL A 8 -2.49 6.94 -35.48
N LYS A 9 -2.56 8.26 -35.58
CA LYS A 9 -2.32 9.15 -34.44
C LYS A 9 -3.31 8.79 -33.36
N ILE A 10 -2.87 8.24 -32.23
CA ILE A 10 -3.64 7.78 -31.08
C ILE A 10 -4.71 8.79 -30.68
N LEU A 11 -4.36 10.08 -30.64
CA LEU A 11 -5.29 11.17 -30.37
C LEU A 11 -6.44 11.21 -31.40
N LEU A 12 -6.16 10.87 -32.66
CA LEU A 12 -7.16 10.83 -33.73
C LEU A 12 -8.11 9.64 -33.59
N HIS A 13 -7.60 8.48 -33.11
CA HIS A 13 -8.41 7.31 -32.78
C HIS A 13 -9.29 7.56 -31.55
N LEU A 14 -8.77 8.19 -30.49
CA LEU A 14 -9.55 8.62 -29.33
C LEU A 14 -10.66 9.58 -29.74
N ILE A 15 -10.36 10.56 -30.62
CA ILE A 15 -11.34 11.49 -31.14
C ILE A 15 -12.37 10.79 -32.04
N LYS A 16 -11.96 9.80 -32.82
CA LYS A 16 -12.87 9.00 -33.68
C LYS A 16 -13.71 8.00 -32.89
N SER A 17 -13.18 7.47 -31.78
CA SER A 17 -13.86 6.49 -30.90
C SER A 17 -14.66 7.13 -29.76
N ARG A 18 -14.82 8.43 -29.73
CA ARG A 18 -15.48 9.17 -28.62
C ARG A 18 -16.91 8.73 -28.32
N ASP A 19 -17.61 7.99 -29.21
CA ASP A 19 -18.90 7.35 -28.93
C ASP A 19 -18.76 6.06 -28.09
N ALA A 20 -17.67 5.34 -28.29
CA ALA A 20 -17.38 4.11 -27.55
C ALA A 20 -16.86 4.38 -26.15
N LEU A 21 -16.09 5.47 -25.95
CA LEU A 21 -15.46 5.81 -24.68
C LEU A 21 -16.44 5.97 -23.51
N PRO A 22 -17.58 6.69 -23.62
CA PRO A 22 -18.54 6.79 -22.52
C PRO A 22 -19.14 5.45 -22.11
N ARG A 23 -19.39 4.57 -23.10
CA ARG A 23 -19.92 3.22 -22.81
C ARG A 23 -18.85 2.31 -22.23
N LEU A 24 -17.62 2.43 -22.70
CA LEU A 24 -16.49 1.72 -22.15
C LEU A 24 -16.17 2.19 -20.72
N LEU A 25 -16.35 3.49 -20.44
CA LEU A 25 -16.27 4.02 -19.09
C LEU A 25 -17.37 3.44 -18.18
N LEU A 26 -18.62 3.46 -18.65
CA LEU A 26 -19.74 2.87 -17.89
C LEU A 26 -19.52 1.38 -17.67
N PHE A 27 -19.04 0.66 -18.69
CA PHE A 27 -18.65 -0.74 -18.57
C PHE A 27 -17.60 -0.95 -17.49
N HIS A 28 -16.55 -0.11 -17.50
CA HIS A 28 -15.47 -0.18 -16.51
C HIS A 28 -15.99 0.11 -15.08
N ILE A 29 -16.82 1.14 -14.90
CA ILE A 29 -17.42 1.47 -13.60
C ILE A 29 -18.29 0.31 -13.08
N CYS A 30 -19.23 -0.18 -13.89
CA CYS A 30 -20.11 -1.30 -13.49
C CYS A 30 -19.30 -2.55 -13.13
N LEU A 31 -18.27 -2.84 -13.91
CA LEU A 31 -17.40 -4.00 -13.66
C LEU A 31 -16.59 -3.83 -12.37
N THR A 32 -16.02 -2.63 -12.14
CA THR A 32 -15.27 -2.33 -10.91
C THR A 32 -16.17 -2.48 -9.67
N VAL A 33 -17.39 -1.94 -9.71
CA VAL A 33 -18.36 -2.09 -8.60
C VAL A 33 -18.72 -3.55 -8.39
N PHE A 34 -18.99 -4.29 -9.46
CA PHE A 34 -19.29 -5.73 -9.37
C PHE A 34 -18.14 -6.52 -8.74
N LEU A 35 -16.90 -6.29 -9.20
CA LEU A 35 -15.72 -6.96 -8.66
C LEU A 35 -15.47 -6.57 -7.19
N ALA A 36 -15.70 -5.31 -6.82
CA ALA A 36 -15.60 -4.89 -5.42
C ALA A 36 -16.58 -5.66 -4.53
N LEU A 37 -17.83 -5.83 -4.96
CA LEU A 37 -18.83 -6.62 -4.23
C LEU A 37 -18.41 -8.10 -4.11
N VAL A 38 -17.86 -8.68 -5.17
CA VAL A 38 -17.34 -10.06 -5.15
C VAL A 38 -16.18 -10.21 -4.15
N ILE A 39 -15.27 -9.24 -4.07
CA ILE A 39 -14.16 -9.24 -3.12
C ILE A 39 -14.67 -9.13 -1.68
N VAL A 40 -15.62 -8.24 -1.42
CA VAL A 40 -16.26 -8.11 -0.08
C VAL A 40 -16.92 -9.42 0.33
N PHE A 41 -17.70 -10.03 -0.57
CA PHE A 41 -18.35 -11.33 -0.31
C PHE A 41 -17.33 -12.44 -0.06
N TYR A 42 -16.21 -12.42 -0.81
CA TYR A 42 -15.12 -13.36 -0.58
C TYR A 42 -14.45 -13.15 0.78
N GLY A 43 -14.35 -11.91 1.25
CA GLY A 43 -13.88 -11.61 2.61
C GLY A 43 -14.69 -12.34 3.69
N TRP A 44 -16.03 -12.38 3.56
CA TRP A 44 -16.88 -13.15 4.47
C TRP A 44 -16.63 -14.66 4.41
N ILE A 45 -16.38 -15.20 3.21
CA ILE A 45 -16.03 -16.63 3.07
C ILE A 45 -14.69 -16.92 3.76
N VAL A 46 -13.71 -16.03 3.61
CA VAL A 46 -12.41 -16.17 4.28
C VAL A 46 -12.59 -16.15 5.80
N GLN A 47 -13.36 -15.18 6.33
CA GLN A 47 -13.63 -15.12 7.76
C GLN A 47 -14.31 -16.40 8.26
N PHE A 48 -15.34 -16.87 7.60
CA PHE A 48 -16.01 -18.15 7.93
C PHE A 48 -15.03 -19.33 7.99
N LEU A 49 -14.07 -19.40 7.06
CA LEU A 49 -13.05 -20.46 7.04
C LEU A 49 -12.02 -20.30 8.17
N LEU A 50 -11.66 -19.07 8.53
CA LEU A 50 -10.79 -18.78 9.69
C LEU A 50 -11.48 -19.22 10.99
N ASP A 51 -12.74 -18.82 11.19
CA ASP A 51 -13.54 -19.18 12.37
C ASP A 51 -13.70 -20.70 12.51
N ALA A 52 -14.00 -21.38 11.39
CA ALA A 52 -14.07 -22.84 11.34
C ALA A 52 -12.72 -23.52 11.63
N GLY A 53 -11.63 -22.81 11.46
CA GLY A 53 -10.28 -23.24 11.81
C GLY A 53 -9.80 -22.82 13.21
N GLY A 54 -10.67 -22.16 13.99
CA GLY A 54 -10.36 -21.65 15.33
C GLY A 54 -9.47 -20.40 15.35
N LEU A 55 -9.43 -19.64 14.25
CA LEU A 55 -8.67 -18.40 14.14
C LEU A 55 -9.58 -17.19 13.97
N VAL A 56 -9.40 -16.16 14.77
CA VAL A 56 -10.04 -14.85 14.57
C VAL A 56 -9.43 -14.13 13.36
N SER A 57 -8.12 -14.21 13.23
CA SER A 57 -7.38 -13.52 12.16
C SER A 57 -6.12 -14.30 11.77
N LEU A 58 -5.79 -14.23 10.49
CA LEU A 58 -4.54 -14.71 9.95
C LEU A 58 -3.55 -13.54 9.88
N THR A 59 -2.47 -13.64 10.63
CA THR A 59 -1.46 -12.59 10.74
C THR A 59 -0.08 -13.10 10.36
N SER A 60 0.90 -12.20 10.25
CA SER A 60 2.30 -12.60 10.00
C SER A 60 2.84 -13.60 11.04
N GLY A 61 2.29 -13.60 12.26
CA GLY A 61 2.71 -14.51 13.35
C GLY A 61 2.19 -15.94 13.22
N ASN A 62 1.12 -16.18 12.44
CA ASN A 62 0.51 -17.51 12.30
C ASN A 62 0.34 -17.98 10.84
N LEU A 63 1.09 -17.40 9.89
CA LEU A 63 1.03 -17.75 8.45
C LEU A 63 1.23 -19.25 8.17
N GLY A 64 1.97 -19.96 9.01
CA GLY A 64 2.18 -21.40 8.87
C GLY A 64 0.88 -22.20 8.85
N TRP A 65 -0.18 -21.70 9.51
CA TRP A 65 -1.50 -22.31 9.53
C TRP A 65 -2.10 -22.50 8.13
N ILE A 66 -1.81 -21.59 7.17
CA ILE A 66 -2.28 -21.74 5.78
C ILE A 66 -1.88 -23.08 5.19
N PHE A 67 -0.67 -23.54 5.49
CA PHE A 67 -0.10 -24.75 4.90
C PHE A 67 -0.38 -26.01 5.73
N THR A 68 -0.81 -25.85 6.99
CA THR A 68 -1.04 -26.97 7.91
C THR A 68 -2.52 -27.32 8.09
N SER A 69 -3.44 -26.45 7.61
CA SER A 69 -4.89 -26.66 7.71
C SER A 69 -5.56 -26.82 6.35
N TRP A 70 -6.64 -27.60 6.27
CA TRP A 70 -7.42 -27.71 5.04
C TRP A 70 -8.15 -26.39 4.69
N GLN A 71 -8.57 -25.62 5.69
CA GLN A 71 -9.16 -24.29 5.52
C GLN A 71 -8.18 -23.33 4.87
N GLY A 72 -6.91 -23.33 5.34
CA GLY A 72 -5.84 -22.51 4.77
C GLY A 72 -5.60 -22.82 3.29
N TRP A 73 -5.52 -24.09 2.92
CA TRP A 73 -5.44 -24.50 1.52
C TRP A 73 -6.66 -24.06 0.70
N THR A 74 -7.87 -24.15 1.30
CA THR A 74 -9.10 -23.69 0.65
C THR A 74 -9.06 -22.18 0.38
N ILE A 75 -8.61 -21.37 1.36
CA ILE A 75 -8.41 -19.93 1.19
C ILE A 75 -7.40 -19.66 0.07
N LEU A 76 -6.25 -20.30 0.07
CA LEU A 76 -5.20 -20.09 -0.92
C LEU A 76 -5.67 -20.43 -2.35
N ILE A 77 -6.30 -21.58 -2.52
CA ILE A 77 -6.79 -22.05 -3.84
C ILE A 77 -7.92 -21.15 -4.32
N SER A 78 -8.89 -20.84 -3.46
CA SER A 78 -10.03 -19.99 -3.83
C SER A 78 -9.61 -18.54 -4.09
N ALA A 79 -8.62 -17.99 -3.37
CA ALA A 79 -8.03 -16.69 -3.66
C ALA A 79 -7.38 -16.66 -5.04
N MET A 80 -6.62 -17.70 -5.39
CA MET A 80 -6.01 -17.83 -6.70
C MET A 80 -7.06 -17.91 -7.81
N LEU A 81 -8.13 -18.71 -7.61
CA LEU A 81 -9.23 -18.80 -8.56
C LEU A 81 -9.99 -17.47 -8.69
N LEU A 82 -10.20 -16.76 -7.58
CA LEU A 82 -10.79 -15.43 -7.58
C LEU A 82 -9.94 -14.42 -8.34
N LEU A 83 -8.62 -14.44 -8.11
CA LEU A 83 -7.65 -13.61 -8.86
C LEU A 83 -7.79 -13.84 -10.37
N MET A 84 -7.82 -15.09 -10.79
CA MET A 84 -7.99 -15.46 -12.20
C MET A 84 -9.36 -15.02 -12.74
N LEU A 85 -10.43 -15.24 -11.98
CA LEU A 85 -11.78 -14.82 -12.33
C LEU A 85 -11.88 -13.31 -12.55
N CYS A 86 -11.38 -12.53 -11.59
CA CYS A 86 -11.41 -11.07 -11.66
C CYS A 86 -10.56 -10.54 -12.83
N THR A 87 -9.35 -11.07 -13.01
CA THR A 87 -8.46 -10.68 -14.11
C THR A 87 -9.06 -11.02 -15.47
N CYS A 88 -9.59 -12.24 -15.64
CA CYS A 88 -10.25 -12.67 -16.87
C CYS A 88 -11.48 -11.81 -17.16
N THR A 89 -12.31 -11.54 -16.15
CA THR A 89 -13.52 -10.74 -16.34
C THR A 89 -13.18 -9.29 -16.67
N GLU A 90 -12.19 -8.71 -16.01
CA GLU A 90 -11.82 -7.31 -16.21
C GLU A 90 -11.13 -7.08 -17.56
N ILE A 91 -10.09 -7.83 -17.87
CA ILE A 91 -9.26 -7.57 -19.06
C ILE A 91 -9.87 -8.20 -20.31
N ASN A 92 -10.28 -9.47 -20.22
CA ASN A 92 -10.76 -10.21 -21.37
C ASN A 92 -12.08 -9.64 -21.91
N ALA A 93 -13.01 -9.29 -21.02
CA ALA A 93 -14.25 -8.66 -21.43
C ALA A 93 -14.03 -7.30 -22.11
N ARG A 94 -13.03 -6.51 -21.63
CA ARG A 94 -12.68 -5.24 -22.25
C ARG A 94 -12.01 -5.42 -23.63
N ILE A 95 -11.16 -6.43 -23.81
CA ILE A 95 -10.59 -6.78 -25.13
C ILE A 95 -11.70 -7.13 -26.11
N LEU A 96 -12.65 -7.99 -25.72
CA LEU A 96 -13.79 -8.36 -26.54
C LEU A 96 -14.69 -7.17 -26.89
N TYR A 97 -14.90 -6.27 -25.93
CA TYR A 97 -15.63 -5.02 -26.15
C TYR A 97 -14.91 -4.13 -27.17
N CYS A 98 -13.60 -3.94 -27.03
CA CYS A 98 -12.78 -3.18 -27.98
C CYS A 98 -12.84 -3.78 -29.38
N GLN A 99 -12.74 -5.10 -29.50
CA GLN A 99 -12.87 -5.80 -30.76
C GLN A 99 -14.24 -5.53 -31.43
N GLN A 100 -15.34 -5.62 -30.68
CA GLN A 100 -16.67 -5.34 -31.23
C GLN A 100 -16.80 -3.88 -31.71
N VAL A 101 -16.23 -2.93 -30.97
CA VAL A 101 -16.19 -1.52 -31.37
C VAL A 101 -15.42 -1.34 -32.67
N LEU A 102 -14.24 -1.94 -32.79
CA LEU A 102 -13.40 -1.87 -34.00
C LEU A 102 -14.01 -2.60 -35.20
N SER A 103 -14.83 -3.63 -34.97
CA SER A 103 -15.61 -4.32 -36.01
C SER A 103 -16.90 -3.57 -36.42
N GLY A 104 -17.13 -2.35 -35.93
CA GLY A 104 -18.24 -1.51 -36.31
C GLY A 104 -19.55 -1.76 -35.54
N ASN A 105 -19.54 -2.60 -34.52
CA ASN A 105 -20.72 -2.77 -33.64
C ASN A 105 -20.93 -1.47 -32.82
N ARG A 106 -22.06 -0.80 -33.07
CA ARG A 106 -22.37 0.48 -32.44
C ARG A 106 -22.80 0.39 -30.98
N LYS A 107 -23.26 -0.80 -30.54
CA LYS A 107 -23.79 -1.01 -29.21
C LYS A 107 -23.36 -2.39 -28.69
N PRO A 108 -22.05 -2.61 -28.41
CA PRO A 108 -21.63 -3.85 -27.78
C PRO A 108 -22.39 -4.08 -26.49
N SER A 109 -22.88 -5.31 -26.29
CA SER A 109 -23.57 -5.65 -25.06
C SER A 109 -22.58 -5.88 -23.93
N PHE A 110 -22.74 -5.16 -22.83
CA PHE A 110 -21.98 -5.34 -21.59
C PHE A 110 -22.02 -6.80 -21.12
N PHE A 111 -23.24 -7.31 -20.91
CA PHE A 111 -23.43 -8.68 -20.39
C PHE A 111 -22.87 -9.76 -21.32
N GLN A 112 -22.98 -9.54 -22.63
CA GLN A 112 -22.41 -10.48 -23.60
C GLN A 112 -20.89 -10.48 -23.54
N CYS A 113 -20.22 -9.33 -23.49
CA CYS A 113 -18.76 -9.25 -23.38
C CYS A 113 -18.26 -9.82 -22.05
N ALA A 114 -18.94 -9.53 -20.94
CA ALA A 114 -18.63 -10.10 -19.63
C ALA A 114 -18.80 -11.63 -19.60
N LYS A 115 -19.93 -12.14 -20.13
CA LYS A 115 -20.19 -13.58 -20.24
C LYS A 115 -19.17 -14.31 -21.11
N GLU A 116 -18.82 -13.72 -22.27
CA GLU A 116 -17.79 -14.31 -23.15
C GLU A 116 -16.41 -14.21 -22.53
N GLY A 117 -16.10 -13.13 -21.81
CA GLY A 117 -14.88 -12.99 -21.01
C GLY A 117 -14.76 -14.10 -19.96
N LEU A 118 -15.83 -14.37 -19.20
CA LEU A 118 -15.90 -15.46 -18.24
C LEU A 118 -15.70 -16.84 -18.86
N LYS A 119 -16.27 -17.09 -20.06
CA LYS A 119 -16.09 -18.35 -20.78
C LYS A 119 -14.64 -18.63 -21.17
N THR A 120 -13.75 -17.63 -21.12
CA THR A 120 -12.32 -17.84 -21.35
C THR A 120 -11.60 -18.41 -20.14
N LEU A 121 -12.19 -18.37 -18.93
CA LEU A 121 -11.56 -18.82 -17.69
C LEU A 121 -11.01 -20.25 -17.76
N PRO A 122 -11.75 -21.28 -18.24
CA PRO A 122 -11.22 -22.64 -18.34
C PRO A 122 -9.97 -22.74 -19.22
N HIS A 123 -9.84 -21.84 -20.20
CA HIS A 123 -8.67 -21.79 -21.07
C HIS A 123 -7.38 -21.40 -20.32
N PHE A 124 -7.51 -20.64 -19.23
CA PHE A 124 -6.41 -20.22 -18.36
C PHE A 124 -6.19 -21.16 -17.16
N LEU A 125 -7.03 -22.18 -16.94
CA LEU A 125 -6.85 -23.21 -15.91
C LEU A 125 -5.78 -24.27 -16.29
N THR A 126 -4.78 -23.86 -17.05
CA THR A 126 -3.58 -24.63 -17.39
C THR A 126 -2.37 -24.06 -16.65
N PRO A 127 -1.29 -24.83 -16.38
CA PRO A 127 -0.12 -24.29 -15.71
C PRO A 127 0.41 -23.00 -16.34
N ALA A 128 0.48 -22.93 -17.67
CA ALA A 128 0.89 -21.73 -18.38
C ALA A 128 -0.13 -20.57 -18.24
N GLY A 129 -1.42 -20.88 -18.24
CA GLY A 129 -2.47 -19.88 -18.03
C GLY A 129 -2.44 -19.30 -16.61
N ILE A 130 -2.27 -20.14 -15.60
CA ILE A 130 -2.11 -19.74 -14.20
C ILE A 130 -0.90 -18.80 -14.05
N LEU A 131 0.25 -19.16 -14.63
CA LEU A 131 1.43 -18.32 -14.60
C LEU A 131 1.21 -16.96 -15.29
N ILE A 132 0.51 -16.92 -16.42
CA ILE A 132 0.18 -15.65 -17.11
C ILE A 132 -0.73 -14.79 -16.25
N MET A 133 -1.77 -15.37 -15.63
CA MET A 133 -2.69 -14.63 -14.78
C MET A 133 -2.01 -14.12 -13.51
N PHE A 134 -1.14 -14.93 -12.91
CA PHE A 134 -0.31 -14.52 -11.79
C PHE A 134 0.65 -13.38 -12.19
N TRP A 135 1.28 -13.48 -13.35
CA TRP A 135 2.13 -12.44 -13.89
C TRP A 135 1.38 -11.11 -14.06
N ILE A 136 0.22 -11.13 -14.69
CA ILE A 136 -0.60 -9.94 -14.94
C ILE A 136 -1.22 -9.40 -13.66
N GLY A 137 -1.73 -10.26 -12.78
CA GLY A 137 -2.46 -9.87 -11.58
C GLY A 137 -1.58 -9.48 -10.39
N ILE A 138 -0.36 -9.99 -10.31
CA ILE A 138 0.53 -9.78 -9.15
C ILE A 138 1.88 -9.20 -9.55
N ILE A 139 2.62 -9.83 -10.47
CA ILE A 139 4.01 -9.42 -10.77
C ILE A 139 4.06 -8.03 -11.42
N ILE A 140 3.21 -7.76 -12.42
CA ILE A 140 3.14 -6.44 -13.07
C ILE A 140 2.77 -5.33 -12.09
N PRO A 141 1.73 -5.47 -11.24
CA PRO A 141 1.42 -4.49 -10.20
C PRO A 141 2.55 -4.27 -9.18
N LEU A 142 3.16 -5.35 -8.67
CA LEU A 142 4.29 -5.26 -7.73
C LEU A 142 5.48 -4.47 -8.32
N ALA A 143 5.77 -4.61 -9.61
CA ALA A 143 6.78 -3.81 -10.31
C ALA A 143 6.34 -2.35 -10.59
N GLY A 144 5.20 -1.89 -10.05
CA GLY A 144 4.69 -0.54 -10.28
C GLY A 144 4.12 -0.29 -11.67
N LEU A 145 4.00 -1.32 -12.51
CA LEU A 145 3.52 -1.24 -13.89
C LEU A 145 2.00 -1.51 -14.02
N GLY A 146 1.30 -1.65 -12.90
CA GLY A 146 -0.10 -2.07 -12.82
C GLY A 146 -1.11 -1.00 -13.19
N THR A 147 -1.20 -0.64 -14.46
CA THR A 147 -2.25 0.24 -14.99
C THR A 147 -3.46 -0.51 -15.57
N THR A 148 -3.37 -1.83 -15.68
CA THR A 148 -4.32 -2.67 -16.42
C THR A 148 -5.44 -3.24 -15.57
N THR A 149 -5.19 -3.48 -14.28
CA THR A 149 -6.18 -4.01 -13.33
C THR A 149 -6.48 -3.01 -12.24
N THR A 150 -7.75 -2.81 -11.92
CA THR A 150 -8.16 -1.80 -10.94
C THR A 150 -7.83 -2.22 -9.51
N TRP A 151 -7.98 -3.50 -9.21
CA TRP A 151 -7.95 -4.03 -7.84
C TRP A 151 -6.56 -4.49 -7.34
N THR A 152 -5.61 -4.80 -8.25
CA THR A 152 -4.21 -5.10 -7.85
C THR A 152 -3.25 -3.94 -8.09
N SER A 153 -3.74 -2.82 -8.62
CA SER A 153 -2.91 -1.65 -8.95
C SER A 153 -2.23 -1.00 -7.73
N SER A 154 -2.71 -1.26 -6.52
CA SER A 154 -2.15 -0.79 -5.26
C SER A 154 -1.05 -1.69 -4.68
N LEU A 155 -0.86 -2.90 -5.21
CA LEU A 155 0.20 -3.79 -4.75
C LEU A 155 1.57 -3.14 -4.94
N ARG A 156 2.38 -3.15 -3.87
CA ARG A 156 3.75 -2.63 -3.85
C ARG A 156 4.61 -3.53 -2.98
N TRP A 157 5.90 -3.53 -3.27
CA TRP A 157 6.86 -4.13 -2.36
C TRP A 157 6.87 -3.37 -1.04
N PRO A 158 6.88 -4.06 0.11
CA PRO A 158 7.04 -3.42 1.41
C PRO A 158 8.31 -2.55 1.47
N GLU A 159 8.20 -1.34 2.04
CA GLU A 159 9.32 -0.40 2.07
C GLU A 159 10.51 -0.91 2.90
N TRP A 160 10.26 -1.73 3.92
CA TRP A 160 11.32 -2.34 4.72
C TRP A 160 12.18 -3.31 3.88
N ILE A 161 11.59 -4.03 2.92
CA ILE A 161 12.32 -4.84 1.94
C ILE A 161 13.18 -3.91 1.06
N LEU A 162 12.56 -2.86 0.50
CA LEU A 162 13.26 -1.91 -0.37
C LEU A 162 14.35 -1.14 0.37
N ALA A 163 14.16 -0.79 1.64
CA ALA A 163 15.17 -0.14 2.46
C ALA A 163 16.40 -1.03 2.70
N GLY A 164 16.20 -2.33 2.90
CA GLY A 164 17.27 -3.32 2.97
C GLY A 164 18.11 -3.38 1.69
N TYR A 165 17.46 -3.39 0.54
CA TYR A 165 18.15 -3.41 -0.77
C TYR A 165 18.92 -2.11 -1.06
N LYS A 166 18.39 -0.95 -0.67
CA LYS A 166 19.04 0.35 -0.91
C LYS A 166 20.35 0.54 -0.14
N ARG A 167 20.59 -0.20 0.93
CA ARG A 167 21.81 -0.12 1.75
C ARG A 167 23.06 -0.69 1.06
N THR A 168 22.90 -1.59 0.09
CA THR A 168 24.00 -2.26 -0.57
C THR A 168 23.94 -2.02 -2.07
N PRO A 169 24.96 -1.41 -2.71
CA PRO A 169 24.93 -1.08 -4.16
C PRO A 169 24.67 -2.28 -5.06
N LEU A 170 25.19 -3.46 -4.69
CA LEU A 170 24.97 -4.69 -5.44
C LEU A 170 23.49 -5.11 -5.45
N PHE A 171 22.81 -5.05 -4.31
CA PHE A 171 21.38 -5.38 -4.23
C PHE A 171 20.51 -4.35 -4.95
N TYR A 172 20.89 -3.07 -4.91
CA TYR A 172 20.21 -2.04 -5.69
C TYR A 172 20.29 -2.29 -7.20
N LEU A 173 21.47 -2.67 -7.69
CA LEU A 173 21.66 -3.04 -9.10
C LEU A 173 20.87 -4.31 -9.46
N LEU A 174 20.89 -5.32 -8.60
CA LEU A 174 20.13 -6.55 -8.80
C LEU A 174 18.63 -6.29 -8.86
N TYR A 175 18.10 -5.50 -7.93
CA TYR A 175 16.69 -5.10 -7.90
C TYR A 175 16.29 -4.37 -9.20
N GLY A 176 17.07 -3.36 -9.61
CA GLY A 176 16.82 -2.64 -10.86
C GLY A 176 16.90 -3.54 -12.10
N SER A 177 17.80 -4.54 -12.09
CA SER A 177 17.91 -5.54 -13.16
C SER A 177 16.67 -6.43 -13.22
N VAL A 178 16.14 -6.86 -12.06
CA VAL A 178 14.90 -7.66 -11.98
C VAL A 178 13.70 -6.85 -12.45
N GLU A 179 13.55 -5.60 -12.00
CA GLU A 179 12.48 -4.71 -12.48
C GLU A 179 12.57 -4.46 -13.98
N GLY A 180 13.77 -4.20 -14.49
CA GLY A 180 14.02 -4.04 -15.94
C GLY A 180 13.64 -5.31 -16.72
N ALA A 181 13.97 -6.50 -16.21
CA ALA A 181 13.59 -7.76 -16.83
C ALA A 181 12.06 -7.95 -16.81
N ILE A 182 11.38 -7.66 -15.70
CA ILE A 182 9.92 -7.70 -15.60
C ILE A 182 9.28 -6.74 -16.62
N PHE A 183 9.81 -5.52 -16.74
CA PHE A 183 9.34 -4.55 -17.73
C PHE A 183 9.47 -5.07 -19.16
N ILE A 184 10.65 -5.57 -19.54
CA ILE A 184 10.90 -6.11 -20.88
C ILE A 184 9.99 -7.31 -21.18
N LEU A 185 9.88 -8.27 -20.27
CA LEU A 185 9.03 -9.44 -20.43
C LEU A 185 7.55 -9.06 -20.53
N SER A 186 7.09 -8.10 -19.73
CA SER A 186 5.72 -7.59 -19.77
C SER A 186 5.43 -6.87 -21.08
N PHE A 187 6.37 -6.06 -21.58
CA PHE A 187 6.26 -5.38 -22.87
C PHE A 187 6.18 -6.39 -24.03
N LEU A 188 7.07 -7.38 -24.08
CA LEU A 188 7.05 -8.43 -25.10
C LEU A 188 5.80 -9.31 -25.04
N SER A 189 5.18 -9.43 -23.86
CA SER A 189 3.99 -10.27 -23.62
C SER A 189 2.67 -9.49 -23.72
N ILE A 190 2.68 -8.21 -24.08
CA ILE A 190 1.52 -7.31 -24.02
C ILE A 190 0.34 -7.78 -24.89
N TYR A 191 0.62 -8.48 -25.98
CA TYR A 191 -0.41 -9.05 -26.88
C TYR A 191 -0.80 -10.49 -26.55
N THR A 192 -0.30 -11.09 -25.47
CA THR A 192 -0.60 -12.47 -25.10
C THR A 192 -2.10 -12.71 -24.91
N LEU A 193 -2.79 -11.78 -24.21
CA LEU A 193 -4.23 -11.92 -24.01
C LEU A 193 -5.02 -11.73 -25.30
N HIS A 194 -4.59 -10.83 -26.21
CA HIS A 194 -5.21 -10.67 -27.52
C HIS A 194 -5.12 -11.98 -28.33
N ALA A 195 -3.93 -12.61 -28.38
CA ALA A 195 -3.75 -13.90 -29.06
C ALA A 195 -4.59 -15.04 -28.42
N ALA A 196 -4.63 -15.09 -27.09
CA ALA A 196 -5.38 -16.12 -26.38
C ALA A 196 -6.90 -15.98 -26.59
N ILE A 197 -7.42 -14.75 -26.56
CA ILE A 197 -8.87 -14.48 -26.55
C ILE A 197 -9.43 -14.37 -27.97
N LEU A 198 -8.81 -13.52 -28.80
CA LEU A 198 -9.32 -13.24 -30.14
C LEU A 198 -9.06 -14.40 -31.12
N HIS A 199 -7.93 -15.08 -30.99
CA HIS A 199 -7.54 -16.21 -31.84
C HIS A 199 -7.64 -17.57 -31.14
N LYS A 200 -8.19 -17.61 -29.90
CA LYS A 200 -8.40 -18.84 -29.10
C LYS A 200 -7.14 -19.71 -28.98
N GLN A 201 -5.97 -19.07 -28.92
CA GLN A 201 -4.70 -19.79 -28.81
C GLN A 201 -4.46 -20.27 -27.38
N LYS A 202 -3.90 -21.48 -27.23
CA LYS A 202 -3.46 -21.97 -25.91
C LYS A 202 -2.48 -20.96 -25.27
N PRO A 203 -2.50 -20.75 -23.94
CA PRO A 203 -1.75 -19.69 -23.26
C PRO A 203 -0.27 -19.62 -23.65
N TRP A 204 0.44 -20.75 -23.65
CA TRP A 204 1.85 -20.78 -24.04
C TRP A 204 2.11 -20.42 -25.52
N LYS A 205 1.20 -20.83 -26.41
CA LYS A 205 1.27 -20.44 -27.82
C LYS A 205 1.00 -18.95 -27.97
N ALA A 206 0.09 -18.40 -27.18
CA ALA A 206 -0.23 -16.97 -27.18
C ALA A 206 0.98 -16.10 -26.77
N VAL A 207 1.72 -16.49 -25.72
CA VAL A 207 2.99 -15.83 -25.36
C VAL A 207 3.97 -15.84 -26.53
N ARG A 208 4.19 -17.02 -27.13
CA ARG A 208 5.09 -17.15 -28.29
C ARG A 208 4.62 -16.30 -29.48
N THR A 209 3.31 -16.17 -29.67
CA THR A 209 2.74 -15.32 -30.73
C THR A 209 3.03 -13.85 -30.46
N SER A 210 2.82 -13.36 -29.24
CA SER A 210 3.17 -12.01 -28.83
C SER A 210 4.67 -11.72 -29.08
N TRP A 211 5.55 -12.57 -28.61
CA TRP A 211 7.01 -12.42 -28.79
C TRP A 211 7.43 -12.46 -30.27
N ARG A 212 6.81 -13.34 -31.07
CA ARG A 212 7.07 -13.44 -32.51
C ARG A 212 6.68 -12.16 -33.25
N MET A 213 5.58 -11.49 -32.84
CA MET A 213 5.19 -10.20 -33.41
C MET A 213 6.28 -9.16 -33.24
N PHE A 214 6.86 -9.05 -32.06
CA PHE A 214 8.00 -8.15 -31.82
C PHE A 214 9.24 -8.55 -32.60
N LYS A 215 9.46 -9.84 -32.88
CA LYS A 215 10.60 -10.33 -33.66
C LYS A 215 10.43 -10.10 -35.16
N THR A 216 9.22 -10.28 -35.68
CA THR A 216 8.95 -10.17 -37.15
C THR A 216 8.66 -8.76 -37.63
N HIS A 217 8.05 -7.93 -36.76
CA HIS A 217 7.70 -6.53 -37.02
C HIS A 217 8.33 -5.60 -35.98
N GLN A 218 9.62 -5.82 -35.70
CA GLN A 218 10.32 -5.25 -34.54
C GLN A 218 10.17 -3.72 -34.48
N LYS A 219 10.46 -3.02 -35.55
CA LYS A 219 10.43 -1.54 -35.55
C LYS A 219 9.02 -1.01 -35.38
N GLU A 220 8.08 -1.50 -36.18
CA GLU A 220 6.70 -1.03 -36.16
C GLU A 220 6.00 -1.39 -34.85
N CYS A 221 6.16 -2.63 -34.39
CA CYS A 221 5.54 -3.09 -33.14
C CYS A 221 6.06 -2.32 -31.92
N ILE A 222 7.36 -2.09 -31.82
CA ILE A 222 7.96 -1.33 -30.73
C ILE A 222 7.51 0.14 -30.80
N THR A 223 7.60 0.78 -31.97
CA THR A 223 7.29 2.21 -32.08
C THR A 223 5.82 2.50 -31.82
N GLU A 224 4.90 1.72 -32.38
CA GLU A 224 3.46 1.95 -32.18
C GLU A 224 3.03 1.65 -30.75
N THR A 225 3.49 0.51 -30.17
CA THR A 225 3.15 0.16 -28.77
C THR A 225 3.74 1.16 -27.78
N ALA A 226 5.01 1.54 -27.94
CA ALA A 226 5.65 2.53 -27.08
C ALA A 226 5.00 3.91 -27.24
N SER A 227 4.70 4.32 -28.47
CA SER A 227 3.98 5.58 -28.75
C SER A 227 2.61 5.60 -28.08
N ALA A 228 1.85 4.49 -28.11
CA ALA A 228 0.57 4.36 -27.42
C ALA A 228 0.71 4.58 -25.91
N ILE A 229 1.64 3.86 -25.29
CA ILE A 229 1.90 3.96 -23.84
C ILE A 229 2.34 5.38 -23.45
N ILE A 230 3.32 5.94 -24.17
CA ILE A 230 3.85 7.29 -23.89
C ILE A 230 2.76 8.36 -24.07
N THR A 231 1.97 8.30 -25.13
CA THR A 231 0.92 9.31 -25.40
C THR A 231 -0.14 9.28 -24.31
N ILE A 232 -0.55 8.10 -23.85
CA ILE A 232 -1.54 7.97 -22.78
C ILE A 232 -0.95 8.45 -21.46
N PHE A 233 0.30 8.09 -21.16
CA PHE A 233 0.99 8.57 -19.96
C PHE A 233 1.10 10.11 -19.94
N LEU A 234 1.53 10.72 -21.04
CA LEU A 234 1.60 12.18 -21.18
C LEU A 234 0.22 12.84 -21.07
N SER A 235 -0.82 12.20 -21.61
CA SER A 235 -2.19 12.71 -21.52
C SER A 235 -2.71 12.70 -20.07
N ILE A 236 -2.43 11.64 -19.31
CA ILE A 236 -2.75 11.56 -17.87
C ILE A 236 -1.97 12.61 -17.08
N TRP A 237 -0.68 12.73 -17.36
CA TRP A 237 0.20 13.71 -16.71
C TRP A 237 -0.25 15.15 -16.95
N LEU A 238 -0.53 15.51 -18.21
CA LEU A 238 -1.03 16.83 -18.58
C LEU A 238 -2.41 17.10 -17.95
N ALA A 239 -3.29 16.11 -17.95
CA ALA A 239 -4.59 16.23 -17.30
C ALA A 239 -4.44 16.47 -15.80
N GLY A 240 -3.51 15.80 -15.12
CA GLY A 240 -3.22 16.05 -13.71
C GLY A 240 -2.72 17.48 -13.44
N ILE A 241 -1.85 18.00 -14.28
CA ILE A 241 -1.41 19.41 -14.18
C ILE A 241 -2.59 20.36 -14.31
N LEU A 242 -3.42 20.17 -15.34
CA LEU A 242 -4.55 21.06 -15.64
C LEU A 242 -5.68 20.97 -14.62
N THR A 243 -5.92 19.79 -14.04
CA THR A 243 -7.06 19.58 -13.13
C THR A 243 -6.69 19.70 -11.65
N ILE A 244 -5.42 19.55 -11.29
CA ILE A 244 -4.98 19.61 -9.89
C ILE A 244 -4.02 20.76 -9.67
N ARG A 245 -2.87 20.77 -10.36
CA ARG A 245 -1.77 21.68 -10.04
C ARG A 245 -2.10 23.14 -10.31
N ILE A 246 -2.72 23.45 -11.46
CA ILE A 246 -3.13 24.82 -11.80
C ILE A 246 -4.26 25.29 -10.89
N PRO A 247 -5.40 24.56 -10.73
CA PRO A 247 -6.45 24.99 -9.83
C PRO A 247 -5.99 25.13 -8.39
N SER A 248 -5.14 24.22 -7.89
CA SER A 248 -4.62 24.31 -6.53
C SER A 248 -3.72 25.55 -6.33
N HIS A 249 -2.90 25.91 -7.31
CA HIS A 249 -2.10 27.14 -7.23
C HIS A 249 -2.99 28.39 -7.22
N LEU A 250 -4.00 28.44 -8.06
CA LEU A 250 -4.97 29.55 -8.10
C LEU A 250 -5.76 29.63 -6.79
N LEU A 251 -6.31 28.52 -6.29
CA LEU A 251 -7.06 28.49 -5.03
C LEU A 251 -6.21 28.93 -3.85
N ASN A 252 -4.94 28.49 -3.76
CA ASN A 252 -4.02 28.92 -2.71
C ASN A 252 -3.76 30.45 -2.72
N THR A 253 -3.85 31.07 -3.89
CA THR A 253 -3.65 32.52 -4.04
C THR A 253 -4.89 33.33 -3.64
N PHE A 254 -6.08 32.77 -3.89
CA PHE A 254 -7.35 33.48 -3.66
C PHE A 254 -8.01 33.15 -2.30
N LEU A 255 -7.79 31.96 -1.75
CA LEU A 255 -8.38 31.53 -0.46
C LEU A 255 -7.44 31.88 0.70
N THR A 256 -7.51 33.07 1.19
CA THR A 256 -6.66 33.57 2.29
C THR A 256 -7.37 33.73 3.62
N GLN A 257 -8.71 33.65 3.62
CA GLN A 257 -9.54 33.88 4.82
C GLN A 257 -10.29 32.59 5.15
N HIS A 258 -10.01 31.94 6.23
CA HIS A 258 -10.61 30.68 6.72
C HIS A 258 -12.14 30.76 6.92
N THR A 259 -12.89 31.24 5.92
CA THR A 259 -14.33 31.38 5.95
C THR A 259 -15.05 30.07 5.58
N VAL A 260 -16.30 29.91 6.02
CA VAL A 260 -17.14 28.78 5.62
C VAL A 260 -17.29 28.70 4.09
N GLN A 261 -17.38 29.86 3.42
CA GLN A 261 -17.46 29.92 1.96
C GLN A 261 -16.20 29.40 1.29
N ASP A 262 -15.01 29.72 1.83
CA ASP A 262 -13.73 29.19 1.34
C ASP A 262 -13.66 27.66 1.49
N ARG A 263 -14.12 27.14 2.62
CA ARG A 263 -14.18 25.69 2.87
C ARG A 263 -15.16 24.97 1.93
N VAL A 264 -16.33 25.55 1.64
CA VAL A 264 -17.29 25.01 0.64
C VAL A 264 -16.66 24.98 -0.74
N LEU A 265 -16.03 26.08 -1.17
CA LEU A 265 -15.37 26.17 -2.47
C LEU A 265 -14.22 25.15 -2.57
N LEU A 266 -13.42 25.02 -1.52
CA LEU A 266 -12.30 24.11 -1.44
C LEU A 266 -12.75 22.64 -1.51
N GLY A 267 -13.76 22.26 -0.74
CA GLY A 267 -14.34 20.91 -0.78
C GLY A 267 -14.96 20.58 -2.14
N THR A 268 -15.67 21.55 -2.73
CA THR A 268 -16.26 21.42 -4.08
C THR A 268 -15.19 21.19 -5.15
N ALA A 269 -14.15 22.03 -5.17
CA ALA A 269 -13.06 21.93 -6.12
C ALA A 269 -12.30 20.61 -5.97
N THR A 270 -12.05 20.21 -4.73
CA THR A 270 -11.39 18.94 -4.39
C THR A 270 -12.14 17.74 -4.94
N MET A 271 -13.43 17.62 -4.62
CA MET A 271 -14.24 16.49 -5.10
C MET A 271 -14.36 16.49 -6.62
N PHE A 272 -14.53 17.66 -7.24
CA PHE A 272 -14.59 17.78 -8.70
C PHE A 272 -13.29 17.31 -9.34
N CYS A 273 -12.13 17.74 -8.82
CA CYS A 273 -10.82 17.30 -9.30
C CYS A 273 -10.63 15.77 -9.16
N LEU A 274 -11.01 15.19 -8.02
CA LEU A 274 -10.95 13.76 -7.77
C LEU A 274 -11.81 12.97 -8.78
N LEU A 275 -13.05 13.39 -9.01
CA LEU A 275 -13.93 12.76 -9.97
C LEU A 275 -13.37 12.84 -11.39
N VAL A 276 -12.92 14.02 -11.81
CA VAL A 276 -12.34 14.22 -13.14
C VAL A 276 -11.07 13.37 -13.32
N CYS A 277 -10.16 13.33 -12.34
CA CYS A 277 -8.96 12.52 -12.41
C CYS A 277 -9.26 11.02 -12.48
N THR A 278 -10.21 10.54 -11.68
CA THR A 278 -10.65 9.13 -11.70
C THR A 278 -11.17 8.75 -13.07
N ILE A 279 -12.00 9.60 -13.68
CA ILE A 279 -12.54 9.37 -15.01
C ILE A 279 -11.46 9.40 -16.08
N ILE A 280 -10.56 10.38 -16.04
CA ILE A 280 -9.43 10.45 -16.97
C ILE A 280 -8.60 9.16 -16.88
N ARG A 281 -8.33 8.65 -15.68
CA ARG A 281 -7.61 7.40 -15.47
C ARG A 281 -8.35 6.20 -16.09
N MET A 282 -9.65 6.09 -15.85
CA MET A 282 -10.47 5.01 -16.41
C MET A 282 -10.55 5.09 -17.94
N LEU A 283 -10.71 6.29 -18.48
CA LEU A 283 -10.70 6.53 -19.92
C LEU A 283 -9.34 6.22 -20.54
N ALA A 284 -8.25 6.60 -19.91
CA ALA A 284 -6.89 6.33 -20.35
C ALA A 284 -6.58 4.82 -20.41
N SER A 285 -6.96 4.07 -19.37
CA SER A 285 -6.83 2.61 -19.35
C SER A 285 -7.63 1.95 -20.48
N SER A 286 -8.85 2.43 -20.70
CA SER A 286 -9.73 1.95 -21.76
C SER A 286 -9.23 2.31 -23.17
N ALA A 287 -8.67 3.51 -23.32
CA ALA A 287 -8.10 3.98 -24.55
C ALA A 287 -6.81 3.22 -24.92
N LEU A 288 -5.96 2.92 -23.92
CA LEU A 288 -4.78 2.08 -24.13
C LEU A 288 -5.18 0.71 -24.66
N LEU A 289 -6.18 0.08 -24.06
CA LEU A 289 -6.61 -1.25 -24.48
C LEU A 289 -7.23 -1.24 -25.88
N LEU A 290 -8.01 -0.19 -26.22
CA LEU A 290 -8.56 -0.01 -27.56
C LEU A 290 -7.45 0.14 -28.61
N GLU A 291 -6.42 0.90 -28.29
CA GLU A 291 -5.28 1.13 -29.18
C GLU A 291 -4.43 -0.14 -29.35
N LEU A 292 -4.14 -0.86 -28.25
CA LEU A 292 -3.45 -2.15 -28.33
C LEU A 292 -4.25 -3.17 -29.17
N THR A 293 -5.59 -3.16 -29.06
CA THR A 293 -6.45 -4.03 -29.88
C THR A 293 -6.40 -3.60 -31.35
N SER A 294 -6.36 -2.29 -31.64
CA SER A 294 -6.22 -1.76 -33.00
C SER A 294 -4.87 -2.14 -33.63
N ILE A 295 -3.77 -1.97 -32.88
CA ILE A 295 -2.42 -2.38 -33.32
C ILE A 295 -2.39 -3.89 -33.57
N TRP A 296 -3.03 -4.69 -32.72
CA TRP A 296 -3.15 -6.13 -32.93
C TRP A 296 -3.81 -6.46 -34.28
N HIS A 297 -5.00 -5.89 -34.58
CA HIS A 297 -5.71 -6.10 -35.84
C HIS A 297 -4.90 -5.66 -37.05
N TRP A 298 -4.26 -4.49 -36.96
CA TRP A 298 -3.40 -3.98 -38.03
C TRP A 298 -2.24 -4.95 -38.32
N MET A 299 -1.60 -5.49 -37.29
CA MET A 299 -0.49 -6.45 -37.47
C MET A 299 -0.96 -7.82 -38.00
N GLN A 300 -2.18 -8.21 -37.72
CA GLN A 300 -2.80 -9.42 -38.29
C GLN A 300 -3.36 -9.20 -39.72
N LYS A 301 -3.21 -7.98 -40.27
CA LYS A 301 -3.78 -7.56 -41.57
C LYS A 301 -5.30 -7.66 -41.64
N GLU A 302 -5.98 -7.57 -40.52
CA GLU A 302 -7.45 -7.51 -40.47
C GLU A 302 -7.92 -6.08 -40.79
N THR A 303 -9.05 -5.95 -41.49
CA THR A 303 -9.59 -4.64 -41.91
C THR A 303 -10.36 -3.98 -40.81
N GLU A 304 -10.01 -2.76 -40.45
CA GLU A 304 -10.79 -1.94 -39.50
C GLU A 304 -11.93 -1.20 -40.20
N ILE A 305 -13.08 -1.14 -39.52
CA ILE A 305 -14.23 -0.32 -39.95
C ILE A 305 -14.18 1.02 -39.22
N PRO A 306 -14.24 2.15 -39.92
CA PRO A 306 -14.12 3.47 -39.29
C PRO A 306 -15.32 3.77 -38.36
N VAL A 307 -15.04 4.14 -37.13
CA VAL A 307 -16.04 4.52 -36.12
C VAL A 307 -16.55 5.95 -36.39
N ARG A 308 -17.88 6.13 -36.40
CA ARG A 308 -18.55 7.41 -36.71
C ARG A 308 -18.60 8.36 -35.51
N LYS A 309 -18.76 9.69 -35.79
CA LYS A 309 -18.75 10.80 -34.80
C LYS A 309 -19.91 10.76 -33.80
N PRO A 310 -19.70 11.08 -32.51
CA PRO A 310 -20.68 11.08 -31.43
C PRO A 310 -21.42 12.38 -31.20
N GLY A 311 -22.50 12.27 -30.43
CA GLY A 311 -23.20 13.41 -29.85
C GLY A 311 -22.64 13.82 -28.47
N GLY A 312 -22.23 15.07 -28.28
CA GLY A 312 -21.63 15.58 -27.04
C GLY A 312 -22.56 15.67 -25.79
N ARG A 313 -23.79 15.16 -25.89
CA ARG A 313 -24.81 15.25 -24.80
C ARG A 313 -24.46 14.48 -23.53
N PHE A 314 -23.78 13.34 -23.66
CA PHE A 314 -23.41 12.52 -22.50
C PHE A 314 -22.34 13.21 -21.65
N ILE A 315 -21.26 13.69 -22.27
CA ILE A 315 -20.15 14.36 -21.57
C ILE A 315 -20.68 15.59 -20.82
N ARG A 316 -21.53 16.41 -21.46
CA ARG A 316 -22.13 17.58 -20.84
C ARG A 316 -23.00 17.23 -19.62
N ARG A 317 -23.88 16.22 -19.74
CA ARG A 317 -24.72 15.76 -18.61
C ARG A 317 -23.87 15.20 -17.46
N PHE A 318 -22.84 14.46 -17.80
CA PHE A 318 -21.93 13.91 -16.82
C PHE A 318 -21.15 14.99 -16.07
N LEU A 319 -20.59 15.99 -16.76
CA LEU A 319 -19.89 17.11 -16.12
C LEU A 319 -20.83 17.92 -15.21
N LEU A 320 -22.06 18.16 -15.63
CA LEU A 320 -23.05 18.85 -14.81
C LEU A 320 -23.42 18.05 -13.55
N ALA A 321 -23.62 16.74 -13.68
CA ALA A 321 -23.89 15.86 -12.53
C ALA A 321 -22.69 15.80 -11.57
N SER A 322 -21.46 15.71 -12.10
CA SER A 322 -20.24 15.73 -11.30
C SER A 322 -20.07 17.06 -10.55
N LEU A 323 -20.36 18.18 -11.19
CA LEU A 323 -20.32 19.50 -10.56
C LEU A 323 -21.37 19.65 -9.46
N ALA A 324 -22.62 19.23 -9.73
CA ALA A 324 -23.69 19.27 -8.73
C ALA A 324 -23.36 18.38 -7.51
N PHE A 325 -22.85 17.17 -7.73
CA PHE A 325 -22.40 16.29 -6.66
C PHE A 325 -21.23 16.90 -5.87
N SER A 326 -20.24 17.48 -6.56
CA SER A 326 -19.09 18.12 -5.92
C SER A 326 -19.51 19.32 -5.07
N LEU A 327 -20.50 20.10 -5.53
CA LEU A 327 -21.03 21.22 -4.76
C LEU A 327 -21.75 20.76 -3.48
N ALA A 328 -22.59 19.72 -3.57
CA ALA A 328 -23.23 19.12 -2.39
C ALA A 328 -22.18 18.59 -1.40
N PHE A 329 -21.16 17.90 -1.91
CA PHE A 329 -20.02 17.44 -1.09
C PHE A 329 -19.27 18.60 -0.43
N GLY A 330 -19.06 19.72 -1.12
CA GLY A 330 -18.39 20.91 -0.58
C GLY A 330 -19.11 21.48 0.64
N PHE A 331 -20.44 21.52 0.63
CA PHE A 331 -21.24 21.93 1.79
C PHE A 331 -21.07 20.97 2.98
N VAL A 332 -21.12 19.66 2.73
CA VAL A 332 -20.91 18.65 3.78
C VAL A 332 -19.49 18.76 4.32
N ALA A 333 -18.49 18.81 3.45
CA ALA A 333 -17.07 18.91 3.83
C ALA A 333 -16.77 20.19 4.64
N ALA A 334 -17.46 21.30 4.36
CA ALA A 334 -17.30 22.52 5.16
C ALA A 334 -17.87 22.38 6.57
N GLY A 335 -18.96 21.62 6.73
CA GLY A 335 -19.56 21.33 8.05
C GLY A 335 -18.69 20.42 8.94
N TYR A 336 -17.99 19.48 8.33
CA TYR A 336 -17.10 18.50 9.01
C TYR A 336 -15.62 18.78 8.75
N PHE A 337 -15.26 20.03 8.45
CA PHE A 337 -13.94 20.36 7.91
C PHE A 337 -12.81 19.98 8.85
N ASP A 338 -12.92 20.34 10.13
CA ASP A 338 -11.87 20.12 11.10
C ASP A 338 -11.75 18.65 11.53
N GLU A 339 -12.85 17.86 11.39
CA GLU A 339 -12.83 16.42 11.58
C GLU A 339 -12.14 15.69 10.41
N TRP A 340 -12.49 16.07 9.16
CA TRP A 340 -11.96 15.41 7.97
C TRP A 340 -10.56 15.86 7.59
N PHE A 341 -10.20 17.07 7.97
CA PHE A 341 -8.91 17.70 7.68
C PHE A 341 -8.31 18.32 8.95
N PRO A 342 -7.91 17.51 9.94
CA PRO A 342 -7.40 18.02 11.21
C PRO A 342 -6.17 18.91 11.00
N ALA A 343 -6.11 20.00 11.76
CA ALA A 343 -5.00 20.93 11.72
C ALA A 343 -3.76 20.32 12.39
N LYS A 344 -3.98 19.66 13.54
CA LYS A 344 -2.94 19.05 14.36
C LYS A 344 -3.03 17.53 14.28
N SER A 345 -1.89 16.88 14.34
CA SER A 345 -1.79 15.45 14.62
C SER A 345 -1.70 15.26 16.13
N ASP A 346 -2.57 14.46 16.69
CA ASP A 346 -2.44 14.01 18.09
C ASP A 346 -1.64 12.70 18.20
N ALA A 347 -1.06 12.25 17.09
CA ALA A 347 -0.29 11.03 17.00
C ALA A 347 1.01 11.12 17.81
N LEU A 348 1.22 10.14 18.68
CA LEU A 348 2.43 10.01 19.48
C LEU A 348 3.64 9.71 18.59
N ILE A 349 4.72 10.45 18.77
CA ILE A 349 6.01 10.15 18.12
C ILE A 349 6.82 9.27 19.06
N ILE A 350 7.03 8.01 18.66
CA ILE A 350 7.71 6.99 19.43
C ILE A 350 9.07 6.74 18.81
N ALA A 351 10.14 6.95 19.58
CA ALA A 351 11.50 6.71 19.13
C ALA A 351 11.78 5.19 19.10
N HIS A 352 12.00 4.63 17.90
CA HIS A 352 12.29 3.22 17.68
C HIS A 352 13.60 2.81 18.34
N ARG A 353 13.64 1.70 19.06
CA ARG A 353 14.82 1.19 19.79
C ARG A 353 15.46 2.23 20.72
N ALA A 354 14.65 2.86 21.54
CA ALA A 354 14.97 3.89 22.53
C ALA A 354 15.10 5.31 21.98
N GLY A 355 15.85 5.55 20.91
CA GLY A 355 16.12 6.89 20.39
C GLY A 355 16.11 6.99 18.86
N GLY A 356 15.93 5.88 18.16
CA GLY A 356 16.01 5.83 16.71
C GLY A 356 17.45 6.02 16.21
N ALA A 357 17.70 7.07 15.42
CA ALA A 357 19.02 7.35 14.86
C ALA A 357 19.81 8.41 15.66
N LEU A 358 19.48 8.64 16.92
CA LEU A 358 20.13 9.65 17.75
C LEU A 358 21.39 9.14 18.45
N GLY A 359 21.50 7.84 18.69
CA GLY A 359 22.65 7.22 19.36
C GLY A 359 22.85 5.75 19.01
N ALA A 360 23.38 5.01 19.96
CA ALA A 360 23.48 3.55 19.88
C ALA A 360 22.12 2.95 20.24
N GLU A 361 21.55 2.15 19.35
CA GLU A 361 20.19 1.59 19.50
C GLU A 361 20.01 0.81 20.81
N ASN A 362 18.82 0.86 21.41
CA ASN A 362 18.46 0.14 22.63
C ASN A 362 19.41 0.43 23.82
N THR A 363 19.85 1.69 23.95
CA THR A 363 20.68 2.14 25.07
C THR A 363 20.03 3.31 25.82
N LEU A 364 20.39 3.48 27.09
CA LEU A 364 19.96 4.64 27.86
C LEU A 364 20.45 5.95 27.26
N TYR A 365 21.64 5.94 26.65
CA TYR A 365 22.18 7.10 25.95
C TYR A 365 21.24 7.57 24.82
N ASP A 366 20.69 6.62 24.05
CA ASP A 366 19.80 6.93 22.94
C ASP A 366 18.43 7.43 23.46
N LEU A 367 17.90 6.84 24.54
CA LEU A 367 16.67 7.28 25.20
C LEU A 367 16.81 8.70 25.76
N GLU A 368 17.95 9.01 26.41
CA GLU A 368 18.26 10.35 26.91
C GLU A 368 18.28 11.37 25.79
N ARG A 369 18.92 11.04 24.66
CA ARG A 369 18.93 11.90 23.47
C ARG A 369 17.53 12.14 22.91
N ALA A 370 16.67 11.14 22.91
CA ALA A 370 15.27 11.31 22.52
C ALA A 370 14.54 12.27 23.48
N HIS A 371 14.71 12.07 24.79
CA HIS A 371 14.16 12.96 25.80
C HIS A 371 14.63 14.41 25.65
N GLU A 372 15.92 14.65 25.48
CA GLU A 372 16.51 15.99 25.25
C GLU A 372 15.92 16.70 24.01
N GLN A 373 15.50 15.93 23.00
CA GLN A 373 14.80 16.43 21.84
C GLN A 373 13.29 16.59 22.05
N GLY A 374 12.81 16.38 23.30
CA GLY A 374 11.42 16.52 23.69
C GLY A 374 10.51 15.39 23.16
N ILE A 375 11.06 14.23 22.85
CA ILE A 375 10.31 13.01 22.57
C ILE A 375 9.86 12.41 23.90
N THR A 376 8.59 12.02 23.99
CA THR A 376 7.97 11.56 25.23
C THR A 376 7.71 10.05 25.25
N ALA A 377 8.05 9.34 24.18
CA ALA A 377 7.87 7.89 24.11
C ALA A 377 9.02 7.21 23.36
N GLY A 378 9.44 6.04 23.86
CA GLY A 378 10.44 5.19 23.24
C GLY A 378 9.93 3.75 23.14
N GLU A 379 10.31 3.08 22.06
CA GLU A 379 10.11 1.63 21.93
C GLU A 379 11.45 0.94 22.22
N ILE A 380 11.41 -0.20 22.91
CA ILE A 380 12.58 -0.96 23.33
C ILE A 380 12.34 -2.47 23.22
N ASP A 381 13.39 -3.20 22.88
CA ASP A 381 13.36 -4.66 22.72
C ASP A 381 13.97 -5.35 23.93
N VAL A 382 13.24 -6.24 24.59
CA VAL A 382 13.72 -6.92 25.82
C VAL A 382 13.96 -8.40 25.56
N GLN A 383 15.13 -8.89 26.02
CA GLN A 383 15.51 -10.29 25.98
C GLN A 383 16.08 -10.76 27.33
N ARG A 384 15.96 -12.09 27.63
CA ARG A 384 16.42 -12.68 28.88
C ARG A 384 17.83 -13.25 28.73
N THR A 385 18.71 -12.96 29.71
CA THR A 385 20.07 -13.50 29.82
C THR A 385 20.07 -14.93 30.35
N LYS A 386 21.25 -15.59 30.29
CA LYS A 386 21.47 -16.93 30.82
C LYS A 386 21.12 -17.08 32.31
N ASP A 387 21.44 -16.07 33.10
CA ASP A 387 21.22 -16.00 34.54
C ASP A 387 19.88 -15.35 34.94
N GLY A 388 18.96 -15.13 33.96
CA GLY A 388 17.57 -14.74 34.19
C GLY A 388 17.31 -13.23 34.28
N TYR A 389 18.30 -12.37 34.04
CA TYR A 389 18.10 -10.93 33.94
C TYR A 389 17.53 -10.52 32.58
N TYR A 390 16.98 -9.33 32.49
CA TYR A 390 16.39 -8.78 31.28
C TYR A 390 17.22 -7.60 30.77
N VAL A 391 17.76 -7.74 29.57
CA VAL A 391 18.56 -6.71 28.88
C VAL A 391 17.83 -6.16 27.68
N VAL A 392 18.15 -4.92 27.29
CA VAL A 392 17.51 -4.24 26.17
C VAL A 392 18.39 -4.39 24.93
N THR A 393 17.95 -5.20 23.99
CA THR A 393 18.63 -5.48 22.73
C THR A 393 17.69 -6.14 21.72
N HIS A 394 17.82 -5.78 20.42
CA HIS A 394 16.92 -6.25 19.37
C HIS A 394 17.26 -7.65 18.85
N ASP A 395 18.51 -7.88 18.46
CA ASP A 395 18.94 -9.10 17.79
C ASP A 395 19.19 -10.21 18.82
N ASN A 396 19.04 -11.46 18.42
CA ASN A 396 19.38 -12.62 19.27
C ASN A 396 20.88 -12.69 19.62
N THR A 397 21.74 -12.03 18.82
CA THR A 397 23.19 -11.94 19.04
C THR A 397 23.63 -10.49 18.97
N PHE A 398 24.79 -10.17 19.51
CA PHE A 398 25.37 -8.82 19.43
C PHE A 398 26.20 -8.58 18.14
N TRP A 399 26.07 -9.49 17.12
CA TRP A 399 26.90 -9.41 15.91
C TRP A 399 26.77 -8.08 15.16
N ARG A 400 25.57 -7.60 14.95
CA ARG A 400 25.32 -6.35 14.20
C ARG A 400 25.71 -5.11 15.00
N THR A 401 25.52 -5.13 16.31
CA THR A 401 25.66 -3.96 17.18
C THR A 401 27.00 -3.87 17.90
N ALA A 402 27.72 -5.01 18.08
CA ALA A 402 28.97 -5.06 18.82
C ALA A 402 30.01 -6.04 18.24
N HIS A 403 29.75 -6.63 17.06
CA HIS A 403 30.61 -7.63 16.41
C HIS A 403 30.84 -8.90 17.24
N ASP A 404 29.95 -9.20 18.18
CA ASP A 404 29.98 -10.40 19.00
C ASP A 404 28.88 -11.40 18.55
N LYS A 405 29.24 -12.65 18.27
CA LYS A 405 28.34 -13.67 17.72
C LYS A 405 27.59 -14.47 18.79
N ARG A 406 27.90 -14.26 20.07
CA ARG A 406 27.23 -14.95 21.17
C ARG A 406 25.76 -14.58 21.25
N TYR A 407 24.96 -15.55 21.63
CA TYR A 407 23.54 -15.33 21.88
C TYR A 407 23.31 -14.67 23.23
N VAL A 408 22.31 -13.82 23.35
CA VAL A 408 21.93 -13.13 24.58
C VAL A 408 21.66 -14.12 25.71
N TRP A 409 20.96 -15.20 25.44
CA TRP A 409 20.61 -16.24 26.40
C TRP A 409 21.73 -17.20 26.80
N ASP A 410 22.88 -17.11 26.15
CA ASP A 410 24.08 -17.90 26.48
C ASP A 410 25.07 -17.14 27.39
N MET A 411 24.81 -15.84 27.61
CA MET A 411 25.65 -14.94 28.39
C MET A 411 24.96 -14.51 29.70
N THR A 412 25.75 -14.38 30.76
CA THR A 412 25.28 -13.73 32.01
C THR A 412 25.22 -12.22 31.86
N LEU A 413 24.46 -11.56 32.75
CA LEU A 413 24.39 -10.10 32.77
C LEU A 413 25.78 -9.46 32.93
N GLU A 414 26.63 -10.03 33.82
CA GLU A 414 27.98 -9.52 34.06
C GLU A 414 28.85 -9.63 32.77
N GLU A 415 28.80 -10.75 32.07
CA GLU A 415 29.52 -10.95 30.80
C GLU A 415 29.03 -9.93 29.74
N ILE A 416 27.74 -9.71 29.63
CA ILE A 416 27.16 -8.74 28.69
C ILE A 416 27.63 -7.33 29.04
N GLN A 417 27.51 -6.91 30.29
CA GLN A 417 27.85 -5.52 30.69
C GLN A 417 29.35 -5.22 30.65
N THR A 418 30.21 -6.24 30.84
CA THR A 418 31.65 -6.05 30.85
C THR A 418 32.32 -6.23 29.47
N GLN A 419 31.70 -7.03 28.57
CA GLN A 419 32.33 -7.44 27.31
C GLN A 419 31.63 -6.87 26.07
N ILE A 420 30.37 -6.46 26.17
CA ILE A 420 29.60 -5.96 25.05
C ILE A 420 29.44 -4.45 25.11
N ASN A 421 29.93 -3.77 24.08
CA ASN A 421 29.73 -2.34 23.87
C ASN A 421 29.00 -2.11 22.55
N ILE A 422 27.79 -1.57 22.63
CA ILE A 422 26.98 -1.25 21.48
C ILE A 422 27.63 -0.10 20.69
N LEU A 423 27.90 -0.35 19.42
CA LEU A 423 28.53 0.61 18.53
C LEU A 423 27.56 1.74 18.16
N PRO A 424 28.04 2.96 18.08
CA PRO A 424 27.18 4.08 17.67
C PRO A 424 26.78 3.99 16.19
N LEU A 425 25.61 4.49 15.87
CA LEU A 425 25.12 4.57 14.47
C LEU A 425 25.86 5.64 13.65
N ARG A 426 26.47 6.63 14.32
CA ARG A 426 27.19 7.74 13.66
C ARG A 426 28.58 7.91 14.25
N GLN A 427 29.55 8.31 13.40
CA GLN A 427 30.90 8.66 13.86
C GLN A 427 30.85 9.82 14.88
N GLY A 428 31.68 9.72 15.92
CA GLY A 428 31.77 10.72 16.98
C GLY A 428 30.82 10.51 18.17
N GLN A 429 29.94 9.53 18.11
CA GLN A 429 29.11 9.11 19.26
C GLN A 429 29.87 8.04 20.08
N PRO A 430 29.62 7.92 21.40
CA PRO A 430 30.27 6.91 22.23
C PRO A 430 29.70 5.52 21.96
N SER A 431 30.53 4.49 22.15
CA SER A 431 30.04 3.12 22.39
C SER A 431 29.50 3.02 23.81
N VAL A 432 28.40 2.32 24.01
CA VAL A 432 27.67 2.28 25.28
C VAL A 432 27.44 0.81 25.67
N THR A 433 27.56 0.52 26.96
CA THR A 433 27.24 -0.81 27.51
C THR A 433 25.74 -1.12 27.40
N VAL A 434 25.42 -2.40 27.31
CA VAL A 434 24.03 -2.88 27.32
C VAL A 434 23.36 -2.57 28.65
N SER A 435 22.18 -2.01 28.62
CA SER A 435 21.40 -1.67 29.80
C SER A 435 20.33 -2.71 30.12
N THR A 436 19.96 -2.81 31.39
CA THR A 436 18.83 -3.65 31.84
C THR A 436 17.51 -2.91 31.69
N ILE A 437 16.41 -3.69 31.66
CA ILE A 437 15.05 -3.10 31.68
C ILE A 437 14.81 -2.29 32.96
N ASP A 438 15.35 -2.71 34.10
CA ASP A 438 15.29 -1.96 35.36
C ASP A 438 15.82 -0.54 35.23
N GLN A 439 16.96 -0.39 34.57
CA GLN A 439 17.56 0.92 34.31
C GLN A 439 16.71 1.77 33.35
N PHE A 440 16.12 1.14 32.33
CA PHE A 440 15.21 1.83 31.40
C PHE A 440 13.94 2.31 32.08
N LEU A 441 13.31 1.48 32.91
CA LEU A 441 12.11 1.87 33.67
C LEU A 441 12.41 3.02 34.63
N ALA A 442 13.56 2.97 35.32
CA ALA A 442 13.98 4.04 36.22
C ALA A 442 14.23 5.37 35.48
N ALA A 443 14.91 5.32 34.33
CA ALA A 443 15.16 6.50 33.49
C ALA A 443 13.88 7.06 32.88
N ALA A 444 13.03 6.21 32.32
CA ALA A 444 11.76 6.62 31.74
C ALA A 444 10.84 7.28 32.77
N LYS A 445 10.79 6.72 34.00
CA LYS A 445 10.06 7.33 35.12
C LYS A 445 10.60 8.72 35.46
N ALA A 446 11.91 8.86 35.56
CA ALA A 446 12.55 10.14 35.90
C ALA A 446 12.29 11.22 34.84
N TRP A 447 12.19 10.82 33.57
CA TRP A 447 11.96 11.70 32.42
C TRP A 447 10.49 11.80 31.99
N ASN A 448 9.58 11.13 32.70
CA ASN A 448 8.15 11.05 32.35
C ASN A 448 7.94 10.60 30.88
N MET A 449 8.66 9.55 30.49
CA MET A 449 8.56 8.93 29.16
C MET A 449 7.71 7.67 29.20
N HIS A 450 6.91 7.45 28.15
CA HIS A 450 6.17 6.22 27.94
C HIS A 450 7.05 5.19 27.20
N LEU A 451 7.05 3.94 27.65
CA LEU A 451 7.82 2.88 27.01
C LEU A 451 6.90 1.86 26.32
N PHE A 452 7.15 1.60 25.06
CA PHE A 452 6.65 0.43 24.35
C PHE A 452 7.68 -0.70 24.51
N VAL A 453 7.35 -1.70 25.33
CA VAL A 453 8.29 -2.76 25.73
C VAL A 453 8.00 -4.01 24.90
N GLU A 454 8.83 -4.30 23.89
CA GLU A 454 8.67 -5.51 23.09
C GLU A 454 9.26 -6.73 23.80
N LEU A 455 8.40 -7.73 24.09
CA LEU A 455 8.83 -9.07 24.50
C LEU A 455 9.36 -9.79 23.27
N LYS A 456 10.70 -9.91 23.17
CA LYS A 456 11.36 -10.25 21.90
C LYS A 456 12.23 -11.50 21.98
N GLY A 457 12.49 -12.03 20.78
CA GLY A 457 13.45 -13.09 20.58
C GLY A 457 12.98 -14.47 21.00
N TYR A 458 13.95 -15.37 21.12
CA TYR A 458 13.72 -16.75 21.51
C TYR A 458 13.21 -16.86 22.97
N THR A 459 13.66 -15.95 23.83
CA THR A 459 13.34 -15.92 25.27
C THR A 459 11.99 -15.33 25.62
N ALA A 460 11.25 -14.79 24.64
CA ALA A 460 9.89 -14.25 24.85
C ALA A 460 8.91 -15.39 25.15
N ASP A 461 8.59 -15.58 26.43
CA ASP A 461 7.70 -16.59 26.99
C ASP A 461 6.83 -16.02 28.12
N LYS A 462 5.95 -16.83 28.70
CA LYS A 462 5.07 -16.42 29.80
C LYS A 462 5.82 -15.95 31.04
N GLN A 463 6.97 -16.58 31.34
CA GLN A 463 7.79 -16.13 32.47
C GLN A 463 8.32 -14.72 32.27
N MET A 464 8.78 -14.38 31.05
CA MET A 464 9.17 -13.00 30.74
C MET A 464 8.00 -12.04 30.91
N ALA A 465 6.80 -12.43 30.46
CA ALA A 465 5.58 -11.62 30.63
C ALA A 465 5.27 -11.36 32.11
N ASP A 466 5.33 -12.41 32.96
CA ASP A 466 5.07 -12.30 34.40
C ASP A 466 6.11 -11.44 35.11
N ASP A 467 7.40 -11.63 34.76
CA ASP A 467 8.50 -10.89 35.39
C ASP A 467 8.46 -9.40 35.01
N LEU A 468 8.19 -9.08 33.73
CA LEU A 468 8.09 -7.69 33.27
C LEU A 468 6.84 -7.00 33.81
N ALA A 469 5.71 -7.70 33.92
CA ALA A 469 4.49 -7.18 34.54
C ALA A 469 4.74 -6.82 36.00
N ARG A 470 5.36 -7.73 36.78
CA ARG A 470 5.75 -7.49 38.16
C ARG A 470 6.71 -6.30 38.28
N LEU A 471 7.73 -6.25 37.47
CA LEU A 471 8.73 -5.19 37.48
C LEU A 471 8.11 -3.80 37.22
N ALA A 472 7.20 -3.70 36.25
CA ALA A 472 6.47 -2.46 35.99
C ALA A 472 5.61 -2.02 37.19
N GLN A 473 4.97 -2.97 37.86
CA GLN A 473 4.20 -2.69 39.09
C GLN A 473 5.11 -2.21 40.25
N GLU A 474 6.22 -2.91 40.50
CA GLU A 474 7.19 -2.55 41.54
C GLU A 474 7.78 -1.15 41.32
N LYS A 475 7.99 -0.76 40.05
CA LYS A 475 8.51 0.57 39.67
C LYS A 475 7.43 1.65 39.57
N ASN A 476 6.13 1.30 39.73
CA ASN A 476 4.99 2.19 39.44
C ASN A 476 5.07 2.79 38.03
N MET A 477 5.20 1.93 37.04
CA MET A 477 5.28 2.26 35.63
C MET A 477 4.15 1.61 34.79
N THR A 478 3.14 1.03 35.45
CA THR A 478 2.00 0.36 34.77
C THR A 478 1.34 1.24 33.71
N ASP A 479 1.04 2.50 34.09
CA ASP A 479 0.35 3.46 33.19
C ASP A 479 1.30 4.12 32.16
N SER A 480 2.61 3.85 32.28
CA SER A 480 3.65 4.42 31.42
C SER A 480 4.35 3.37 30.58
N CYS A 481 3.83 2.14 30.54
CA CYS A 481 4.34 1.06 29.71
C CYS A 481 3.22 0.42 28.90
N THR A 482 3.46 0.20 27.61
CA THR A 482 2.66 -0.66 26.75
C THR A 482 3.50 -1.90 26.39
N PHE A 483 3.02 -3.09 26.75
CA PHE A 483 3.73 -4.35 26.47
C PHE A 483 3.34 -4.90 25.12
N ILE A 484 4.31 -5.05 24.22
CA ILE A 484 4.05 -5.42 22.83
C ILE A 484 4.80 -6.69 22.44
N SER A 485 4.24 -7.46 21.51
CA SER A 485 4.91 -8.65 20.97
C SER A 485 4.41 -9.04 19.59
N LEU A 486 5.30 -9.66 18.79
CA LEU A 486 4.94 -10.40 17.56
C LEU A 486 4.24 -11.73 17.84
N LYS A 487 4.33 -12.25 19.07
CA LYS A 487 3.67 -13.50 19.51
C LYS A 487 2.29 -13.17 20.10
N TYR A 488 1.23 -13.29 19.31
CA TYR A 488 -0.13 -13.02 19.77
C TYR A 488 -0.49 -13.79 21.05
N SER A 489 -0.04 -15.05 21.18
CA SER A 489 -0.30 -15.84 22.38
C SER A 489 0.27 -15.26 23.67
N LEU A 490 1.33 -14.45 23.61
CA LEU A 490 1.86 -13.72 24.75
C LEU A 490 1.03 -12.46 25.04
N VAL A 491 0.61 -11.75 24.00
CA VAL A 491 -0.25 -10.56 24.15
C VAL A 491 -1.58 -10.96 24.81
N ASP A 492 -2.24 -11.99 24.26
CA ASP A 492 -3.49 -12.54 24.80
C ASP A 492 -3.33 -13.06 26.24
N TYR A 493 -2.18 -13.69 26.55
CA TYR A 493 -1.85 -14.12 27.91
C TYR A 493 -1.73 -12.92 28.86
N MET A 494 -0.99 -11.87 28.47
CA MET A 494 -0.82 -10.67 29.29
C MET A 494 -2.14 -9.93 29.50
N GLU A 495 -2.92 -9.73 28.44
CA GLU A 495 -4.24 -9.09 28.48
C GLU A 495 -5.18 -9.81 29.45
N THR A 496 -5.17 -11.16 29.42
CA THR A 496 -6.02 -11.98 30.28
C THR A 496 -5.54 -12.01 31.72
N THR A 497 -4.22 -12.05 31.95
CA THR A 497 -3.63 -12.24 33.28
C THR A 497 -3.43 -10.91 34.03
N TYR A 498 -3.13 -9.85 33.29
CA TYR A 498 -2.78 -8.52 33.80
C TYR A 498 -3.61 -7.41 33.13
N PRO A 499 -4.95 -7.43 33.25
CA PRO A 499 -5.83 -6.50 32.51
C PRO A 499 -5.66 -5.02 32.88
N GLN A 500 -4.83 -4.72 33.88
CA GLN A 500 -4.43 -3.35 34.21
C GLN A 500 -3.24 -2.83 33.43
N LEU A 501 -2.57 -3.66 32.62
CA LEU A 501 -1.45 -3.28 31.77
C LEU A 501 -1.94 -3.07 30.34
N GLU A 502 -1.47 -2.01 29.69
CA GLU A 502 -1.74 -1.81 28.26
C GLU A 502 -0.94 -2.80 27.43
N THR A 503 -1.63 -3.56 26.56
CA THR A 503 -1.00 -4.57 25.69
C THR A 503 -1.17 -4.24 24.22
N GLY A 504 -0.21 -4.69 23.40
CA GLY A 504 -0.26 -4.45 21.96
C GLY A 504 0.28 -5.60 21.11
N TYR A 505 -0.44 -5.86 20.01
CA TYR A 505 -0.04 -6.90 19.06
C TYR A 505 0.68 -6.29 17.84
N ILE A 506 1.90 -6.79 17.58
CA ILE A 506 2.71 -6.36 16.42
C ILE A 506 2.45 -7.29 15.24
N TYR A 507 2.11 -6.72 14.07
CA TYR A 507 2.01 -7.51 12.84
C TYR A 507 2.41 -6.73 11.58
N ASN A 508 2.90 -7.47 10.56
CA ASN A 508 3.25 -6.94 9.25
C ASN A 508 2.09 -7.00 8.27
N MET A 509 1.23 -8.00 8.39
CA MET A 509 0.04 -8.21 7.57
C MET A 509 -1.01 -8.96 8.38
N ALA A 510 -2.26 -8.71 8.05
CA ALA A 510 -3.39 -9.40 8.65
C ALA A 510 -4.53 -9.58 7.64
N ILE A 511 -5.30 -10.65 7.80
CA ILE A 511 -6.51 -10.98 7.04
C ILE A 511 -7.55 -11.50 8.03
N GLY A 512 -8.79 -11.05 7.94
CA GLY A 512 -9.87 -11.42 8.86
C GLY A 512 -10.17 -10.33 9.88
N ASP A 513 -10.91 -10.69 10.93
CA ASP A 513 -11.40 -9.74 11.95
C ASP A 513 -10.31 -9.41 12.98
N THR A 514 -9.18 -8.92 12.48
CA THR A 514 -8.02 -8.51 13.32
C THR A 514 -8.40 -7.58 14.47
N PRO A 515 -9.30 -6.60 14.32
CA PRO A 515 -9.72 -5.75 15.43
C PRO A 515 -10.33 -6.50 16.61
N ASP A 516 -10.79 -7.74 16.44
CA ASP A 516 -11.39 -8.56 17.48
C ASP A 516 -10.37 -9.38 18.30
N LEU A 517 -9.08 -9.31 17.96
CA LEU A 517 -8.01 -9.92 18.75
C LEU A 517 -7.93 -9.24 20.14
N ASN A 518 -7.65 -10.02 21.17
CA ASN A 518 -7.61 -9.58 22.56
C ASN A 518 -6.31 -8.81 22.85
N CYS A 519 -6.37 -7.49 22.78
CA CYS A 519 -5.29 -6.53 23.09
C CYS A 519 -5.87 -5.10 23.07
N ASP A 520 -5.21 -4.13 23.69
CA ASP A 520 -5.62 -2.71 23.72
C ASP A 520 -5.22 -1.97 22.46
N CYS A 521 -4.09 -2.33 21.88
CA CYS A 521 -3.58 -1.62 20.70
C CYS A 521 -2.93 -2.56 19.67
N PHE A 522 -2.75 -2.02 18.47
CA PHE A 522 -2.07 -2.68 17.37
C PHE A 522 -0.88 -1.87 16.89
N ILE A 523 0.27 -2.55 16.73
CA ILE A 523 1.49 -1.99 16.16
C ILE A 523 1.65 -2.56 14.76
N VAL A 524 1.28 -1.76 13.75
CA VAL A 524 1.02 -2.22 12.38
C VAL A 524 2.12 -1.73 11.44
N ALA A 525 2.62 -2.61 10.57
CA ALA A 525 3.55 -2.17 9.52
C ALA A 525 2.90 -1.15 8.58
N SER A 526 3.69 -0.18 8.11
CA SER A 526 3.22 0.97 7.31
C SER A 526 2.42 0.59 6.06
N GLU A 527 2.68 -0.59 5.50
CA GLU A 527 1.97 -1.12 4.34
C GLU A 527 0.60 -1.71 4.67
N ALA A 528 0.45 -2.22 5.89
CA ALA A 528 -0.81 -2.79 6.39
C ALA A 528 -1.72 -1.73 7.03
N ALA A 529 -1.19 -0.56 7.41
CA ALA A 529 -1.93 0.56 7.97
C ALA A 529 -2.73 1.31 6.88
N THR A 530 -3.72 0.64 6.32
CA THR A 530 -4.67 1.24 5.37
C THR A 530 -5.74 2.04 6.11
N SER A 531 -6.38 3.01 5.45
CA SER A 531 -7.49 3.77 6.06
C SER A 531 -8.62 2.86 6.55
N ALA A 532 -8.88 1.74 5.87
CA ALA A 532 -9.87 0.76 6.30
C ALA A 532 -9.45 0.03 7.58
N ALA A 533 -8.16 -0.36 7.70
CA ALA A 533 -7.63 -1.01 8.89
C ALA A 533 -7.62 -0.05 10.09
N ILE A 534 -7.19 1.21 9.88
CA ILE A 534 -7.22 2.25 10.91
C ILE A 534 -8.64 2.42 11.45
N TYR A 535 -9.59 2.67 10.55
CA TYR A 535 -11.00 2.83 10.93
C TYR A 535 -11.57 1.60 11.65
N ALA A 536 -11.29 0.38 11.17
CA ALA A 536 -11.82 -0.84 11.77
C ALA A 536 -11.29 -1.07 13.18
N ILE A 537 -10.01 -0.78 13.44
CA ILE A 537 -9.38 -0.90 14.76
C ILE A 537 -9.97 0.14 15.73
N GLN A 538 -10.03 1.40 15.31
CA GLN A 538 -10.55 2.49 16.14
C GLN A 538 -12.05 2.39 16.39
N ALA A 539 -12.82 1.84 15.45
CA ALA A 539 -14.25 1.54 15.64
C ALA A 539 -14.51 0.52 16.76
N LYS A 540 -13.50 -0.28 17.14
CA LYS A 540 -13.53 -1.17 18.32
C LYS A 540 -12.98 -0.51 19.61
N GLY A 541 -12.67 0.79 19.56
CA GLY A 541 -12.11 1.54 20.68
C GLY A 541 -10.64 1.24 20.98
N LYS A 542 -9.92 0.63 20.03
CA LYS A 542 -8.52 0.25 20.17
C LYS A 542 -7.59 1.24 19.49
N LYS A 543 -6.36 1.37 20.02
CA LYS A 543 -5.35 2.26 19.43
C LYS A 543 -4.58 1.58 18.31
N ILE A 544 -4.06 2.38 17.37
CA ILE A 544 -3.22 1.91 16.27
C ILE A 544 -1.95 2.75 16.16
N TYR A 545 -0.79 2.09 16.24
CA TYR A 545 0.53 2.65 16.06
C TYR A 545 1.15 2.07 14.79
N VAL A 546 1.88 2.88 14.04
CA VAL A 546 2.44 2.45 12.73
C VAL A 546 3.96 2.40 12.78
N TRP A 547 4.57 1.29 12.37
CA TRP A 547 6.01 1.03 12.34
C TRP A 547 6.49 0.47 10.98
N SER A 548 7.76 0.63 10.61
CA SER A 548 8.61 1.72 11.00
C SER A 548 8.51 2.84 9.95
N VAL A 549 8.24 4.06 10.40
CA VAL A 549 7.89 5.21 9.56
C VAL A 549 9.12 6.13 9.49
N ASN A 550 10.01 5.91 8.50
CA ASN A 550 11.33 6.53 8.47
C ASN A 550 11.53 7.56 7.36
N SER A 551 10.79 7.45 6.25
CA SER A 551 10.89 8.45 5.18
C SER A 551 10.02 9.68 5.48
N LYS A 552 10.49 10.87 5.08
CA LYS A 552 9.73 12.12 5.24
C LYS A 552 8.31 11.98 4.68
N LYS A 553 8.15 11.32 3.53
CA LYS A 553 6.86 11.11 2.89
C LYS A 553 5.92 10.24 3.73
N GLN A 554 6.45 9.17 4.37
CA GLN A 554 5.66 8.32 5.27
C GLN A 554 5.31 9.06 6.55
N ILE A 555 6.25 9.78 7.16
CA ILE A 555 6.02 10.61 8.33
C ILE A 555 4.90 11.62 8.05
N GLU A 556 4.99 12.37 6.95
CA GLU A 556 3.94 13.30 6.53
C GLU A 556 2.59 12.58 6.28
N LYS A 557 2.60 11.41 5.65
CA LYS A 557 1.39 10.62 5.40
C LYS A 557 0.70 10.24 6.69
N PHE A 558 1.43 9.65 7.64
CA PHE A 558 0.84 9.07 8.82
C PHE A 558 0.48 10.13 9.88
N LEU A 559 1.28 11.20 10.03
CA LEU A 559 0.91 12.33 10.87
C LEU A 559 -0.30 13.14 10.35
N LYS A 560 -0.73 12.91 9.11
CA LYS A 560 -1.97 13.45 8.53
C LYS A 560 -3.15 12.49 8.64
N SER A 561 -2.91 11.23 9.00
CA SER A 561 -3.95 10.22 9.16
C SER A 561 -4.40 10.13 10.62
N ASP A 562 -5.55 9.53 10.83
CA ASP A 562 -6.15 9.36 12.14
C ASP A 562 -5.57 8.12 12.83
N ILE A 563 -4.29 8.20 13.23
CA ILE A 563 -3.58 7.15 13.97
C ILE A 563 -3.17 7.66 15.35
N ASP A 564 -2.96 6.75 16.29
CA ASP A 564 -2.56 7.10 17.65
C ASP A 564 -1.05 7.35 17.80
N GLY A 565 -0.23 6.87 16.85
CA GLY A 565 1.20 7.21 16.83
C GLY A 565 2.02 6.52 15.74
N ILE A 566 3.26 6.97 15.63
CA ILE A 566 4.28 6.41 14.72
C ILE A 566 5.52 5.97 15.48
N ILE A 567 6.06 4.80 15.15
CA ILE A 567 7.38 4.32 15.60
C ILE A 567 8.39 4.61 14.49
N THR A 568 9.43 5.40 14.80
CA THR A 568 10.36 5.92 13.80
C THR A 568 11.80 5.97 14.26
N ASP A 569 12.75 5.70 13.33
CA ASP A 569 14.18 5.97 13.52
C ASP A 569 14.52 7.47 13.38
N GLN A 570 13.54 8.31 13.00
CA GLN A 570 13.73 9.73 12.71
C GLN A 570 12.84 10.64 13.59
N PRO A 571 12.84 10.48 14.94
CA PRO A 571 11.89 11.16 15.80
C PRO A 571 11.99 12.70 15.74
N VAL A 572 13.20 13.26 15.61
CA VAL A 572 13.40 14.71 15.46
C VAL A 572 12.85 15.23 14.13
N ASN A 573 13.00 14.46 13.06
CA ASN A 573 12.39 14.83 11.77
C ASN A 573 10.86 14.73 11.84
N ALA A 574 10.33 13.74 12.55
CA ALA A 574 8.90 13.61 12.76
C ALA A 574 8.32 14.83 13.49
N ARG A 575 8.95 15.32 14.57
CA ARG A 575 8.55 16.55 15.26
C ARG A 575 8.57 17.79 14.36
N LYS A 576 9.64 17.96 13.56
CA LYS A 576 9.70 19.07 12.61
C LYS A 576 8.59 19.01 11.56
N VAL A 577 8.19 17.81 11.15
CA VAL A 577 7.05 17.61 10.26
C VAL A 577 5.75 17.95 10.98
N GLU A 578 5.55 17.48 12.22
CA GLU A 578 4.39 17.80 13.04
C GLU A 578 4.22 19.31 13.22
N GLU A 579 5.25 20.03 13.64
CA GLU A 579 5.23 21.50 13.76
C GLU A 579 4.88 22.22 12.45
N LYS A 580 5.35 21.67 11.32
CA LYS A 580 4.99 22.19 10.00
C LYS A 580 3.52 21.94 9.67
N LEU A 581 3.01 20.76 10.05
CA LEU A 581 1.62 20.39 9.81
C LEU A 581 0.63 21.26 10.61
N GLU A 582 0.98 21.66 11.82
CA GLU A 582 0.18 22.58 12.64
C GLU A 582 0.00 23.97 12.01
N ARG A 583 0.95 24.41 11.21
CA ARG A 583 0.94 25.74 10.55
C ARG A 583 0.26 25.74 9.17
N ARG A 584 -0.36 24.63 8.76
CA ARG A 584 -0.99 24.52 7.45
C ARG A 584 -2.27 25.37 7.35
N SER A 585 -2.42 26.06 6.22
CA SER A 585 -3.70 26.67 5.84
C SER A 585 -4.76 25.60 5.54
N ASP A 586 -6.05 25.97 5.56
CA ASP A 586 -7.15 25.08 5.18
C ASP A 586 -6.95 24.51 3.76
N PHE A 587 -6.44 25.32 2.85
CA PHE A 587 -6.05 24.87 1.52
C PHE A 587 -4.98 23.76 1.56
N GLN A 588 -3.92 23.95 2.32
CA GLN A 588 -2.85 22.97 2.45
C GLN A 588 -3.33 21.67 3.08
N ARG A 589 -4.22 21.75 4.08
CA ARG A 589 -4.83 20.59 4.74
C ARG A 589 -5.60 19.72 3.72
N VAL A 590 -6.41 20.31 2.86
CA VAL A 590 -7.15 19.62 1.82
C VAL A 590 -6.24 19.14 0.68
N TYR A 591 -5.31 19.98 0.22
CA TYR A 591 -4.38 19.63 -0.86
C TYR A 591 -3.50 18.43 -0.51
N ASP A 592 -2.99 18.40 0.71
CA ASP A 592 -2.19 17.30 1.22
C ASP A 592 -2.97 15.98 1.22
N ASN A 593 -4.24 16.00 1.66
CA ASN A 593 -5.11 14.83 1.60
C ASN A 593 -5.41 14.39 0.17
N LEU A 594 -5.65 15.33 -0.74
CA LEU A 594 -5.82 15.06 -2.17
C LEU A 594 -4.62 14.30 -2.75
N THR A 595 -3.41 14.76 -2.46
CA THR A 595 -2.18 14.16 -3.00
C THR A 595 -1.89 12.78 -2.40
N THR A 596 -2.44 12.44 -1.23
CA THR A 596 -2.36 11.09 -0.66
C THR A 596 -3.37 10.12 -1.26
N VAL A 597 -4.56 10.60 -1.59
CA VAL A 597 -5.65 9.80 -2.20
C VAL A 597 -5.43 9.59 -3.69
N ILE A 598 -4.87 10.59 -4.37
CA ILE A 598 -4.49 10.44 -5.79
C ILE A 598 -3.22 9.61 -5.85
N PRO A 599 -3.29 8.37 -6.36
CA PRO A 599 -2.12 7.51 -6.42
C PRO A 599 -0.98 8.20 -7.16
N SER A 600 0.25 7.89 -6.77
CA SER A 600 1.54 8.35 -7.27
C SER A 600 1.80 8.17 -8.80
N PHE A 601 0.74 8.03 -9.62
CA PHE A 601 0.81 8.00 -11.08
C PHE A 601 0.96 9.39 -11.72
N LEU A 602 0.70 10.42 -10.93
CA LEU A 602 1.04 11.77 -11.36
C LEU A 602 2.38 12.10 -10.70
N PRO A 603 3.44 12.40 -11.47
CA PRO A 603 4.69 12.89 -10.92
C PRO A 603 4.48 14.31 -10.36
N LEU A 604 3.71 14.41 -9.28
CA LEU A 604 3.36 15.64 -8.58
C LEU A 604 4.00 15.68 -7.19
N SER A 605 4.76 14.62 -6.83
CA SER A 605 5.58 14.56 -5.61
C SER A 605 7.02 14.88 -5.89
#